data_f71d3f9c4d56948cb3482aa6ad036fa6
#
_entry.id   f71d3f9c4d56948cb3482aa6ad036fa6
#
_cell.length_a   1.000
_cell.length_b   1.000
_cell.length_c   1.000
_cell.angle_alpha   90.00
_cell.angle_beta   90.00
_cell.angle_gamma   90.00
#
_symmetry.space_group_name_H-M   'P 1'
#
loop_
_entity.id
_entity.type
_entity.pdbx_description
1 polymer ?
#
loop_
_entity_poly.entity_id
_entity_poly.type
_entity_poly.pdbx_seq_one_letter_code
_entity_poly.pdbx_strand_id
1 'polypeptide(L)'
;DRVYSGRVISVGNRKLHAFFGIPYAEPPLGGLRFRKPVPLKPQRTKRDPLGPLIMVRQKRFPCPQNQPWNPPRAHSLDVNVSEDCLHLNVWAPADSSRVRAVILFIHGGDFQRGGNDEAINDGTLLSAEGDVVVVVPNYRLNAFGFLNGHVANAPGNVGLHDVILALRWVYNNIARFGGNPDNITLAGRDAGAVLAGYVMISPLTQGLVRRYILLGGSPFWSLPDNRGTRSVDNVKLLASRFKCDHGEDVFDAVQCLSKLDLYEYVDLEDLSQFAMYPSDQDDALPFAIPAGLGSVPYGAEDVLLGNELFVGESLVAPFLTMPLSGVLNRSLRSFGSKFLRKFGFDDGAEAMKRYDIYSATNRTVAFADMVGDFVVRCPLQFLADELARRGRRVFYYVLKSEP
;
A
#
# COMPACT_ATOMS: atom_id res chain seq x y z
N ASP A 1 -24.54 -8.99 3.66
CA ASP A 1 -25.61 -9.91 3.32
C ASP A 1 -25.15 -11.18 2.58
N ARG A 2 -24.04 -11.75 3.04
CA ARG A 2 -23.44 -13.01 2.56
C ARG A 2 -23.09 -13.84 3.78
N VAL A 3 -23.23 -15.16 3.69
CA VAL A 3 -22.82 -16.11 4.72
C VAL A 3 -21.47 -16.69 4.34
N TYR A 4 -20.49 -16.60 5.22
CA TYR A 4 -19.14 -17.12 4.98
C TYR A 4 -18.85 -18.34 5.86
N SER A 5 -18.25 -19.38 5.26
CA SER A 5 -17.74 -20.55 5.99
C SER A 5 -16.22 -20.56 5.95
N GLY A 6 -15.60 -20.28 7.09
CA GLY A 6 -14.16 -20.34 7.29
C GLY A 6 -13.66 -21.71 7.76
N ARG A 7 -12.50 -21.70 8.42
CA ARG A 7 -11.89 -22.86 9.08
C ARG A 7 -11.46 -22.53 10.50
N VAL A 8 -11.27 -23.55 11.33
CA VAL A 8 -10.71 -23.40 12.68
C VAL A 8 -9.20 -23.66 12.62
N ILE A 9 -8.41 -22.78 13.25
CA ILE A 9 -6.96 -22.92 13.41
C ILE A 9 -6.68 -23.03 14.91
N SER A 10 -5.79 -23.92 15.32
CA SER A 10 -5.31 -24.05 16.69
C SER A 10 -3.89 -23.49 16.82
N VAL A 11 -3.66 -22.64 17.83
CA VAL A 11 -2.36 -22.08 18.19
C VAL A 11 -2.16 -22.37 19.67
N GLY A 12 -1.35 -23.37 20.00
CA GLY A 12 -1.29 -23.90 21.35
C GLY A 12 -2.67 -24.29 21.87
N ASN A 13 -3.09 -23.73 22.99
CA ASN A 13 -4.40 -23.98 23.59
C ASN A 13 -5.51 -23.04 23.07
N ARG A 14 -5.21 -22.14 22.17
CA ARG A 14 -6.17 -21.16 21.63
C ARG A 14 -6.71 -21.61 20.26
N LYS A 15 -7.97 -21.28 20.02
CA LYS A 15 -8.65 -21.55 18.74
C LYS A 15 -9.03 -20.24 18.07
N LEU A 16 -8.85 -20.18 16.77
CA LEU A 16 -9.24 -19.08 15.91
C LEU A 16 -10.21 -19.54 14.85
N HIS A 17 -11.15 -18.71 14.50
CA HIS A 17 -11.85 -18.78 13.22
C HIS A 17 -11.06 -17.99 12.18
N ALA A 18 -10.67 -18.64 11.10
CA ALA A 18 -9.96 -18.02 9.98
C ALA A 18 -10.81 -18.06 8.72
N PHE A 19 -10.92 -16.93 8.07
CA PHE A 19 -11.68 -16.72 6.85
C PHE A 19 -10.74 -16.11 5.81
N PHE A 20 -10.53 -16.81 4.70
CA PHE A 20 -9.58 -16.41 3.68
C PHE A 20 -10.26 -16.12 2.35
N GLY A 21 -9.88 -15.00 1.74
CA GLY A 21 -10.38 -14.62 0.43
C GLY A 21 -11.83 -14.13 0.44
N ILE A 22 -12.23 -13.38 1.47
CA ILE A 22 -13.53 -12.70 1.50
C ILE A 22 -13.48 -11.53 0.52
N PRO A 23 -14.34 -11.50 -0.52
CA PRO A 23 -14.41 -10.34 -1.40
C PRO A 23 -15.01 -9.13 -0.67
N TYR A 24 -14.40 -7.95 -0.86
CA TYR A 24 -14.92 -6.69 -0.32
C TYR A 24 -15.37 -5.71 -1.40
N ALA A 25 -15.03 -5.99 -2.67
CA ALA A 25 -15.40 -5.22 -3.85
C ALA A 25 -15.77 -6.15 -5.01
N GLU A 26 -16.47 -5.61 -6.00
CA GLU A 26 -16.61 -6.29 -7.29
C GLU A 26 -15.24 -6.45 -7.95
N PRO A 27 -14.97 -7.56 -8.65
CA PRO A 27 -13.70 -7.76 -9.34
C PRO A 27 -13.41 -6.63 -10.32
N PRO A 28 -12.22 -5.98 -10.25
CA PRO A 28 -11.90 -4.83 -11.12
C PRO A 28 -11.42 -5.26 -12.51
N LEU A 29 -12.25 -6.03 -13.22
CA LEU A 29 -11.96 -6.61 -14.53
C LEU A 29 -12.47 -5.74 -15.68
N GLY A 30 -11.81 -5.79 -16.82
CA GLY A 30 -12.26 -5.18 -18.07
C GLY A 30 -12.58 -3.68 -17.89
N GLY A 31 -13.82 -3.28 -18.07
CA GLY A 31 -14.25 -1.88 -17.93
C GLY A 31 -14.10 -1.29 -16.51
N LEU A 32 -13.83 -2.10 -15.48
CA LEU A 32 -13.54 -1.65 -14.12
C LEU A 32 -12.04 -1.55 -13.82
N ARG A 33 -11.18 -2.04 -14.71
CA ARG A 33 -9.72 -1.87 -14.61
C ARG A 33 -9.39 -0.38 -14.56
N PHE A 34 -8.45 0.03 -13.74
CA PHE A 34 -8.03 1.41 -13.49
C PHE A 34 -9.09 2.34 -12.90
N ARG A 35 -10.32 1.88 -12.65
CA ARG A 35 -11.39 2.67 -12.03
C ARG A 35 -11.47 2.44 -10.53
N LYS A 36 -12.11 3.38 -9.82
CA LYS A 36 -12.41 3.22 -8.39
C LYS A 36 -13.15 1.91 -8.13
N PRO A 37 -12.87 1.25 -6.98
CA PRO A 37 -13.51 -0.02 -6.67
C PRO A 37 -15.03 0.16 -6.50
N VAL A 38 -15.77 -0.83 -6.94
CA VAL A 38 -17.21 -0.88 -6.83
C VAL A 38 -17.60 -1.76 -5.64
N PRO A 39 -18.42 -1.27 -4.69
CA PRO A 39 -18.91 -2.10 -3.60
C PRO A 39 -19.68 -3.31 -4.12
N LEU A 40 -19.55 -4.44 -3.41
CA LEU A 40 -20.30 -5.65 -3.74
C LEU A 40 -21.80 -5.42 -3.74
N LYS A 41 -22.48 -5.90 -4.75
CA LYS A 41 -23.94 -5.90 -4.80
C LYS A 41 -24.51 -6.85 -3.74
N PRO A 42 -25.61 -6.49 -3.08
CA PRO A 42 -26.33 -7.41 -2.21
C PRO A 42 -26.76 -8.68 -2.98
N GLN A 43 -26.52 -9.86 -2.40
CA GLN A 43 -26.93 -11.13 -3.01
C GLN A 43 -28.19 -11.73 -2.36
N ARG A 44 -28.82 -11.02 -1.44
CA ARG A 44 -30.08 -11.44 -0.85
C ARG A 44 -31.21 -11.36 -1.88
N THR A 45 -32.03 -12.38 -1.87
CA THR A 45 -33.29 -12.37 -2.62
C THR A 45 -34.45 -12.56 -1.65
N LYS A 46 -35.69 -12.28 -2.09
CA LYS A 46 -36.88 -12.55 -1.28
C LYS A 46 -37.02 -14.06 -0.96
N ARG A 47 -36.44 -14.94 -1.81
CA ARG A 47 -36.45 -16.40 -1.64
C ARG A 47 -35.29 -16.92 -0.79
N ASP A 48 -34.18 -16.17 -0.73
CA ASP A 48 -33.01 -16.49 0.07
C ASP A 48 -32.55 -15.23 0.84
N PRO A 49 -33.16 -14.98 2.01
CA PRO A 49 -32.88 -13.79 2.81
C PRO A 49 -31.51 -13.84 3.51
N LEU A 50 -30.85 -14.97 3.58
CA LEU A 50 -29.49 -15.11 4.12
C LEU A 50 -28.40 -14.98 3.05
N GLY A 51 -28.79 -15.17 1.77
CA GLY A 51 -27.85 -15.22 0.66
C GLY A 51 -27.04 -16.51 0.59
N PRO A 52 -26.24 -16.71 -0.44
CA PRO A 52 -25.48 -17.94 -0.65
C PRO A 52 -24.39 -18.12 0.41
N LEU A 53 -24.16 -19.39 0.79
CA LEU A 53 -23.01 -19.78 1.61
C LEU A 53 -21.75 -19.78 0.76
N ILE A 54 -20.81 -18.93 1.11
CA ILE A 54 -19.52 -18.76 0.42
C ILE A 54 -18.41 -19.42 1.25
N MET A 55 -17.69 -20.35 0.62
CA MET A 55 -16.55 -21.02 1.25
C MET A 55 -15.31 -20.14 1.14
N VAL A 56 -14.81 -19.63 2.28
CA VAL A 56 -13.65 -18.73 2.38
C VAL A 56 -12.54 -19.39 3.22
N ARG A 57 -12.05 -20.53 2.72
CA ARG A 57 -11.11 -21.42 3.44
C ARG A 57 -9.68 -21.39 2.89
N GLN A 58 -9.46 -20.73 1.76
CA GLN A 58 -8.17 -20.67 1.08
C GLN A 58 -7.84 -19.23 0.74
N LYS A 59 -6.58 -18.84 0.93
CA LYS A 59 -6.05 -17.54 0.48
C LYS A 59 -6.25 -17.45 -1.05
N ARG A 60 -6.55 -16.25 -1.52
CA ARG A 60 -6.69 -15.91 -2.94
C ARG A 60 -5.39 -15.33 -3.47
N PHE A 61 -5.26 -15.23 -4.77
CA PHE A 61 -4.10 -14.66 -5.43
C PHE A 61 -3.94 -13.18 -5.07
N PRO A 62 -2.69 -12.68 -4.94
CA PRO A 62 -2.41 -11.26 -4.83
C PRO A 62 -2.77 -10.51 -6.12
N CYS A 63 -2.82 -9.18 -6.03
CA CYS A 63 -3.06 -8.31 -7.17
C CYS A 63 -1.91 -8.37 -8.18
N PRO A 64 -2.14 -7.97 -9.44
CA PRO A 64 -1.12 -7.98 -10.49
C PRO A 64 0.15 -7.25 -10.08
N GLN A 65 1.27 -7.94 -10.17
CA GLN A 65 2.58 -7.46 -9.76
C GLN A 65 3.69 -8.27 -10.42
N ASN A 66 4.87 -7.67 -10.57
CA ASN A 66 6.06 -8.41 -10.98
C ASN A 66 6.60 -9.19 -9.79
N GLN A 67 7.04 -10.41 -10.03
CA GLN A 67 7.76 -11.16 -9.00
C GLN A 67 9.13 -10.51 -8.74
N PRO A 68 9.49 -10.22 -7.48
CA PRO A 68 10.79 -9.69 -7.17
C PRO A 68 11.85 -10.80 -7.28
N TRP A 69 12.95 -10.50 -7.96
CA TRP A 69 14.26 -11.16 -7.74
C TRP A 69 14.38 -12.66 -7.99
N ASN A 70 13.55 -13.28 -8.83
CA ASN A 70 14.01 -14.46 -9.54
C ASN A 70 14.65 -13.98 -10.85
N PRO A 71 15.91 -14.37 -11.14
CA PRO A 71 16.46 -14.10 -12.47
C PRO A 71 15.49 -14.68 -13.49
N PRO A 72 15.38 -14.08 -14.69
CA PRO A 72 14.43 -14.52 -15.68
C PRO A 72 14.66 -16.00 -15.97
N ARG A 73 13.97 -16.88 -15.27
CA ARG A 73 13.83 -18.26 -15.71
C ARG A 73 12.88 -18.17 -16.89
N ALA A 74 13.48 -18.39 -18.05
CA ALA A 74 12.77 -18.55 -19.29
C ALA A 74 11.38 -19.20 -19.04
N HIS A 75 10.31 -18.46 -19.37
CA HIS A 75 8.97 -18.97 -19.58
C HIS A 75 8.27 -19.76 -18.45
N SER A 76 8.43 -19.42 -17.18
CA SER A 76 7.53 -19.98 -16.18
C SER A 76 6.30 -19.09 -16.03
N LEU A 77 5.20 -19.53 -16.62
CA LEU A 77 3.83 -19.00 -16.49
C LEU A 77 3.23 -19.15 -15.07
N ASP A 78 4.07 -19.39 -14.06
CA ASP A 78 3.66 -19.58 -12.66
C ASP A 78 3.56 -18.24 -11.90
N VAL A 79 3.09 -17.20 -12.56
CA VAL A 79 2.75 -15.95 -11.87
C VAL A 79 1.35 -16.10 -11.30
N ASN A 80 1.25 -16.54 -10.05
CA ASN A 80 0.00 -16.68 -9.34
C ASN A 80 -0.56 -15.33 -8.90
N VAL A 81 -0.93 -14.46 -9.84
CA VAL A 81 -1.59 -13.17 -9.61
C VAL A 81 -2.95 -13.14 -10.32
N SER A 82 -3.84 -12.28 -9.86
CA SER A 82 -5.16 -12.11 -10.46
C SER A 82 -5.64 -10.67 -10.33
N GLU A 83 -6.32 -10.15 -11.33
CA GLU A 83 -7.06 -8.89 -11.17
C GLU A 83 -8.28 -9.05 -10.26
N ASP A 84 -8.89 -10.26 -10.17
CA ASP A 84 -9.86 -10.58 -9.13
C ASP A 84 -9.14 -10.80 -7.79
N CYS A 85 -8.60 -9.71 -7.24
CA CYS A 85 -7.73 -9.72 -6.07
C CYS A 85 -8.28 -8.92 -4.87
N LEU A 86 -9.39 -8.20 -5.03
CA LEU A 86 -9.94 -7.35 -3.98
C LEU A 86 -10.63 -8.17 -2.88
N HIS A 87 -9.82 -8.98 -2.21
CA HIS A 87 -10.19 -9.88 -1.14
C HIS A 87 -9.46 -9.52 0.15
N LEU A 88 -10.05 -9.89 1.28
CA LEU A 88 -9.42 -9.77 2.59
C LEU A 88 -9.45 -11.10 3.35
N ASN A 89 -8.51 -11.25 4.28
CA ASN A 89 -8.44 -12.35 5.22
C ASN A 89 -8.81 -11.86 6.62
N VAL A 90 -9.50 -12.69 7.40
CA VAL A 90 -9.90 -12.39 8.78
C VAL A 90 -9.47 -13.52 9.69
N TRP A 91 -8.81 -13.19 10.80
CA TRP A 91 -8.53 -14.08 11.91
C TRP A 91 -9.24 -13.55 13.16
N ALA A 92 -10.06 -14.36 13.77
CA ALA A 92 -10.84 -13.98 14.93
C ALA A 92 -10.75 -15.05 16.03
N PRO A 93 -10.49 -14.69 17.30
CA PRO A 93 -10.56 -15.64 18.42
C PRO A 93 -11.92 -16.36 18.44
N ALA A 94 -11.89 -17.69 18.61
CA ALA A 94 -13.11 -18.51 18.54
C ALA A 94 -14.03 -18.35 19.74
N ASP A 95 -13.51 -17.82 20.88
CA ASP A 95 -14.32 -17.49 22.02
C ASP A 95 -15.19 -16.25 21.74
N SER A 96 -16.50 -16.42 21.76
CA SER A 96 -17.49 -15.37 21.51
C SER A 96 -17.97 -14.64 22.78
N SER A 97 -17.33 -14.88 23.93
CA SER A 97 -17.76 -14.31 25.23
C SER A 97 -17.64 -12.79 25.31
N ARG A 98 -16.82 -12.17 24.44
CA ARG A 98 -16.60 -10.72 24.41
C ARG A 98 -16.33 -10.20 22.99
N VAL A 99 -16.63 -8.93 22.77
CA VAL A 99 -16.29 -8.20 21.55
C VAL A 99 -14.85 -7.69 21.64
N ARG A 100 -14.08 -7.81 20.57
CA ARG A 100 -12.65 -7.54 20.53
C ARG A 100 -12.28 -6.33 19.70
N ALA A 101 -11.15 -5.71 20.05
CA ALA A 101 -10.54 -4.70 19.19
C ALA A 101 -10.17 -5.32 17.82
N VAL A 102 -10.14 -4.46 16.80
CA VAL A 102 -9.86 -4.86 15.43
C VAL A 102 -8.58 -4.21 14.96
N ILE A 103 -7.69 -4.97 14.32
CA ILE A 103 -6.54 -4.47 13.60
C ILE A 103 -6.79 -4.71 12.12
N LEU A 104 -6.89 -3.64 11.34
CA LEU A 104 -6.87 -3.68 9.89
C LEU A 104 -5.43 -3.37 9.46
N PHE A 105 -4.73 -4.37 8.92
CA PHE A 105 -3.32 -4.25 8.54
C PHE A 105 -3.15 -4.15 7.03
N ILE A 106 -2.49 -3.08 6.56
CA ILE A 106 -2.19 -2.83 5.16
C ILE A 106 -0.75 -3.22 4.88
N HIS A 107 -0.56 -4.17 3.95
CA HIS A 107 0.76 -4.65 3.60
C HIS A 107 1.62 -3.59 2.89
N GLY A 108 2.94 -3.76 2.96
CA GLY A 108 3.92 -2.94 2.25
C GLY A 108 4.23 -3.47 0.86
N GLY A 109 5.36 -3.01 0.31
CA GLY A 109 5.90 -3.44 -0.98
C GLY A 109 6.00 -2.34 -2.00
N ASP A 110 6.26 -1.10 -1.56
CA ASP A 110 6.55 0.08 -2.39
C ASP A 110 5.46 0.37 -3.45
N PHE A 111 4.20 0.06 -3.14
CA PHE A 111 3.05 0.14 -4.06
C PHE A 111 3.15 -0.76 -5.31
N GLN A 112 4.15 -1.62 -5.39
CA GLN A 112 4.48 -2.41 -6.57
C GLN A 112 4.27 -3.91 -6.36
N ARG A 113 4.32 -4.38 -5.11
CA ARG A 113 4.27 -5.79 -4.74
C ARG A 113 3.63 -6.02 -3.38
N GLY A 114 3.43 -7.28 -3.03
CA GLY A 114 2.87 -7.70 -1.75
C GLY A 114 1.45 -8.23 -1.86
N GLY A 115 0.97 -8.81 -0.79
CA GLY A 115 -0.36 -9.36 -0.71
C GLY A 115 -0.69 -9.94 0.66
N ASN A 116 -1.96 -10.21 0.87
CA ASN A 116 -2.47 -10.81 2.11
C ASN A 116 -2.21 -12.32 2.21
N ASP A 117 -1.62 -12.91 1.19
CA ASP A 117 -1.20 -14.31 1.12
C ASP A 117 0.21 -14.55 1.66
N GLU A 118 1.04 -13.50 1.75
CA GLU A 118 2.40 -13.59 2.27
C GLU A 118 2.44 -14.02 3.73
N ALA A 119 3.46 -14.82 4.10
CA ALA A 119 3.63 -15.33 5.45
C ALA A 119 3.83 -14.21 6.50
N ILE A 120 4.53 -13.13 6.11
CA ILE A 120 4.77 -11.99 7.00
C ILE A 120 3.48 -11.23 7.34
N ASN A 121 2.44 -11.35 6.51
CA ASN A 121 1.14 -10.71 6.67
C ASN A 121 0.10 -11.64 7.30
N ASP A 122 0.53 -12.81 7.83
CA ASP A 122 -0.37 -13.77 8.47
C ASP A 122 -0.75 -13.32 9.88
N GLY A 123 -2.05 -13.08 10.11
CA GLY A 123 -2.58 -12.57 11.37
C GLY A 123 -2.78 -13.62 12.47
N THR A 124 -2.42 -14.90 12.22
CA THR A 124 -2.70 -16.01 13.13
C THR A 124 -2.13 -15.79 14.53
N LEU A 125 -0.82 -15.51 14.64
CA LEU A 125 -0.17 -15.30 15.93
C LEU A 125 -0.68 -14.04 16.64
N LEU A 126 -0.80 -12.93 15.91
CA LEU A 126 -1.28 -11.67 16.48
C LEU A 126 -2.72 -11.80 16.99
N SER A 127 -3.59 -12.48 16.27
CA SER A 127 -4.96 -12.72 16.71
C SER A 127 -5.01 -13.65 17.94
N ALA A 128 -4.19 -14.71 17.94
CA ALA A 128 -4.16 -15.67 19.05
C ALA A 128 -3.60 -15.03 20.33
N GLU A 129 -2.43 -14.40 20.26
CA GLU A 129 -1.73 -13.89 21.44
C GLU A 129 -2.28 -12.53 21.90
N GLY A 130 -2.63 -11.67 20.95
CA GLY A 130 -3.18 -10.34 21.24
C GLY A 130 -4.67 -10.35 21.60
N ASP A 131 -5.38 -11.46 21.40
CA ASP A 131 -6.82 -11.58 21.57
C ASP A 131 -7.60 -10.47 20.85
N VAL A 132 -7.24 -10.23 19.60
CA VAL A 132 -7.80 -9.21 18.69
C VAL A 132 -8.28 -9.85 17.41
N VAL A 133 -9.22 -9.21 16.73
CA VAL A 133 -9.58 -9.57 15.36
C VAL A 133 -8.56 -8.90 14.42
N VAL A 134 -7.92 -9.69 13.55
CA VAL A 134 -6.98 -9.19 12.55
C VAL A 134 -7.59 -9.31 11.17
N VAL A 135 -7.48 -8.25 10.38
CA VAL A 135 -7.95 -8.20 8.99
C VAL A 135 -6.82 -7.72 8.10
N VAL A 136 -6.58 -8.43 6.99
CA VAL A 136 -5.55 -8.06 6.00
C VAL A 136 -6.15 -8.08 4.60
N PRO A 137 -6.37 -6.93 3.96
CA PRO A 137 -6.85 -6.85 2.59
C PRO A 137 -5.70 -6.87 1.58
N ASN A 138 -5.99 -7.30 0.36
CA ASN A 138 -5.24 -6.88 -0.82
C ASN A 138 -5.74 -5.50 -1.27
N TYR A 139 -4.89 -4.77 -1.97
CA TYR A 139 -5.22 -3.57 -2.72
C TYR A 139 -4.44 -3.55 -4.03
N ARG A 140 -4.94 -2.87 -5.06
CA ARG A 140 -4.28 -2.81 -6.36
C ARG A 140 -2.97 -2.06 -6.32
N LEU A 141 -2.02 -2.54 -7.08
CA LEU A 141 -0.62 -2.12 -7.13
C LEU A 141 -0.26 -1.56 -8.51
N ASN A 142 0.89 -0.92 -8.63
CA ASN A 142 1.45 -0.44 -9.90
C ASN A 142 0.45 0.41 -10.70
N ALA A 143 0.45 0.27 -12.03
CA ALA A 143 -0.51 0.92 -12.91
C ALA A 143 -1.97 0.53 -12.57
N PHE A 144 -2.23 -0.71 -12.16
CA PHE A 144 -3.58 -1.15 -11.78
C PHE A 144 -4.15 -0.38 -10.60
N GLY A 145 -3.29 0.08 -9.67
CA GLY A 145 -3.67 0.81 -8.47
C GLY A 145 -3.49 2.33 -8.56
N PHE A 146 -2.57 2.81 -9.41
CA PHE A 146 -2.11 4.20 -9.33
C PHE A 146 -1.93 4.90 -10.69
N LEU A 147 -2.43 4.30 -11.79
CA LEU A 147 -2.49 4.98 -13.09
C LEU A 147 -3.37 6.23 -12.98
N ASN A 148 -2.80 7.40 -13.25
CA ASN A 148 -3.50 8.66 -13.16
C ASN A 148 -3.44 9.43 -14.49
N GLY A 149 -4.53 9.37 -15.24
CA GLY A 149 -4.72 10.11 -16.49
C GLY A 149 -5.55 11.37 -16.32
N HIS A 150 -6.00 11.69 -15.10
CA HIS A 150 -6.99 12.73 -14.82
C HIS A 150 -8.29 12.57 -15.65
N VAL A 151 -8.62 11.32 -15.99
CA VAL A 151 -9.83 10.96 -16.74
C VAL A 151 -10.69 9.98 -15.96
N ALA A 152 -11.98 9.91 -16.29
CA ALA A 152 -12.94 9.09 -15.53
C ALA A 152 -12.61 7.59 -15.52
N ASN A 153 -11.90 7.09 -16.54
CA ASN A 153 -11.46 5.69 -16.62
C ASN A 153 -10.07 5.43 -16.03
N ALA A 154 -9.34 6.47 -15.62
CA ALA A 154 -8.10 6.39 -14.84
C ALA A 154 -7.95 7.64 -13.95
N PRO A 155 -8.74 7.74 -12.85
CA PRO A 155 -8.77 8.93 -12.00
C PRO A 155 -7.56 9.03 -11.05
N GLY A 156 -6.72 8.01 -10.99
CA GLY A 156 -5.65 7.90 -10.00
C GLY A 156 -6.12 7.33 -8.66
N ASN A 157 -5.16 7.00 -7.79
CA ASN A 157 -5.38 6.57 -6.39
C ASN A 157 -6.36 5.41 -6.18
N VAL A 158 -6.64 4.60 -7.20
CA VAL A 158 -7.65 3.56 -7.04
C VAL A 158 -7.23 2.48 -6.02
N GLY A 159 -5.91 2.26 -5.82
CA GLY A 159 -5.38 1.43 -4.74
C GLY A 159 -5.65 2.00 -3.33
N LEU A 160 -5.61 3.33 -3.16
CA LEU A 160 -6.04 3.99 -1.93
C LEU A 160 -7.56 3.84 -1.73
N HIS A 161 -8.34 3.99 -2.79
CA HIS A 161 -9.79 3.76 -2.74
C HIS A 161 -10.13 2.29 -2.40
N ASP A 162 -9.30 1.31 -2.83
CA ASP A 162 -9.45 -0.09 -2.42
C ASP A 162 -9.30 -0.23 -0.90
N VAL A 163 -8.28 0.40 -0.29
CA VAL A 163 -8.07 0.40 1.16
C VAL A 163 -9.24 1.08 1.89
N ILE A 164 -9.73 2.22 1.38
CA ILE A 164 -10.90 2.93 1.94
C ILE A 164 -12.14 2.02 1.89
N LEU A 165 -12.36 1.32 0.79
CA LEU A 165 -13.50 0.40 0.66
C LEU A 165 -13.36 -0.82 1.57
N ALA A 166 -12.15 -1.38 1.70
CA ALA A 166 -11.88 -2.46 2.66
C ALA A 166 -12.14 -2.00 4.10
N LEU A 167 -11.72 -0.79 4.50
CA LEU A 167 -12.00 -0.22 5.81
C LEU A 167 -13.52 -0.08 6.04
N ARG A 168 -14.26 0.41 5.06
CA ARG A 168 -15.73 0.50 5.13
C ARG A 168 -16.38 -0.87 5.24
N TRP A 169 -15.84 -1.86 4.53
CA TRP A 169 -16.30 -3.24 4.66
C TRP A 169 -16.08 -3.75 6.08
N VAL A 170 -14.89 -3.53 6.66
CA VAL A 170 -14.58 -3.89 8.05
C VAL A 170 -15.56 -3.22 9.01
N TYR A 171 -15.72 -1.91 8.93
CA TYR A 171 -16.64 -1.16 9.78
C TYR A 171 -18.05 -1.74 9.76
N ASN A 172 -18.56 -2.08 8.57
CA ASN A 172 -19.94 -2.57 8.38
C ASN A 172 -20.14 -4.06 8.74
N ASN A 173 -19.08 -4.87 8.77
CA ASN A 173 -19.23 -6.33 8.85
C ASN A 173 -18.52 -6.99 10.02
N ILE A 174 -17.50 -6.34 10.61
CA ILE A 174 -16.58 -7.01 11.55
C ILE A 174 -17.25 -7.46 12.85
N ALA A 175 -18.36 -6.88 13.23
CA ALA A 175 -19.15 -7.32 14.37
C ALA A 175 -19.61 -8.79 14.26
N ARG A 176 -19.83 -9.27 13.04
CA ARG A 176 -20.20 -10.68 12.76
C ARG A 176 -19.03 -11.65 12.97
N PHE A 177 -17.82 -11.13 13.06
CA PHE A 177 -16.59 -11.86 13.35
C PHE A 177 -16.11 -11.66 14.81
N GLY A 178 -16.95 -11.05 15.66
CA GLY A 178 -16.63 -10.77 17.06
C GLY A 178 -15.75 -9.52 17.27
N GLY A 179 -15.56 -8.68 16.23
CA GLY A 179 -14.84 -7.42 16.30
C GLY A 179 -15.74 -6.22 16.65
N ASN A 180 -15.17 -5.21 17.28
CA ASN A 180 -15.85 -3.95 17.59
C ASN A 180 -15.57 -2.93 16.47
N PRO A 181 -16.59 -2.53 15.67
CA PRO A 181 -16.42 -1.54 14.62
C PRO A 181 -16.00 -0.16 15.15
N ASP A 182 -16.34 0.18 16.40
CA ASP A 182 -15.95 1.43 17.03
C ASP A 182 -14.53 1.40 17.64
N ASN A 183 -13.83 0.26 17.53
CA ASN A 183 -12.49 0.09 18.07
C ASN A 183 -11.54 -0.51 17.01
N ILE A 184 -11.48 0.15 15.85
CA ILE A 184 -10.59 -0.21 14.74
C ILE A 184 -9.26 0.53 14.90
N THR A 185 -8.16 -0.21 14.85
CA THR A 185 -6.81 0.29 14.66
C THR A 185 -6.39 0.00 13.22
N LEU A 186 -6.07 1.03 12.45
CA LEU A 186 -5.48 0.88 11.12
C LEU A 186 -3.97 0.82 11.25
N ALA A 187 -3.40 -0.29 10.86
CA ALA A 187 -1.96 -0.52 10.87
C ALA A 187 -1.43 -0.68 9.45
N GLY A 188 -0.21 -0.23 9.21
CA GLY A 188 0.45 -0.47 7.92
C GLY A 188 1.96 -0.46 8.05
N ARG A 189 2.63 -1.15 7.13
CA ARG A 189 4.08 -1.18 7.01
C ARG A 189 4.50 -0.65 5.64
N ASP A 190 5.60 0.16 5.59
CA ASP A 190 6.17 0.68 4.36
C ASP A 190 5.09 1.43 3.53
N ALA A 191 4.84 1.11 2.26
CA ALA A 191 3.75 1.66 1.45
C ALA A 191 2.37 1.54 2.13
N GLY A 192 2.12 0.46 2.87
CA GLY A 192 0.90 0.29 3.66
C GLY A 192 0.79 1.30 4.80
N ALA A 193 1.92 1.72 5.40
CA ALA A 193 1.92 2.80 6.39
C ALA A 193 1.64 4.16 5.76
N VAL A 194 2.15 4.39 4.55
CA VAL A 194 1.82 5.60 3.76
C VAL A 194 0.33 5.66 3.47
N LEU A 195 -0.26 4.54 2.97
CA LEU A 195 -1.71 4.47 2.72
C LEU A 195 -2.53 4.64 4.00
N ALA A 196 -2.11 4.05 5.13
CA ALA A 196 -2.75 4.27 6.42
C ALA A 196 -2.68 5.74 6.86
N GLY A 197 -1.56 6.41 6.58
CA GLY A 197 -1.40 7.84 6.78
C GLY A 197 -2.33 8.68 5.89
N TYR A 198 -2.51 8.29 4.63
CA TYR A 198 -3.47 8.94 3.72
C TYR A 198 -4.92 8.73 4.18
N VAL A 199 -5.26 7.53 4.65
CA VAL A 199 -6.56 7.26 5.27
C VAL A 199 -6.77 8.15 6.51
N MET A 200 -5.73 8.37 7.32
CA MET A 200 -5.82 9.21 8.52
C MET A 200 -6.20 10.66 8.18
N ILE A 201 -5.70 11.19 7.09
CA ILE A 201 -5.94 12.58 6.67
C ILE A 201 -7.10 12.73 5.67
N SER A 202 -7.63 11.62 5.13
CA SER A 202 -8.70 11.64 4.14
C SER A 202 -10.05 12.06 4.74
N PRO A 203 -10.80 12.96 4.09
CA PRO A 203 -12.14 13.28 4.52
C PRO A 203 -13.13 12.11 4.38
N LEU A 204 -12.82 11.12 3.51
CA LEU A 204 -13.69 9.98 3.24
C LEU A 204 -13.74 8.95 4.37
N THR A 205 -12.85 9.04 5.35
CA THR A 205 -12.63 8.00 6.39
C THR A 205 -12.79 8.53 7.81
N GLN A 206 -13.22 9.77 7.95
CA GLN A 206 -13.40 10.40 9.25
C GLN A 206 -14.39 9.59 10.12
N GLY A 207 -13.96 9.33 11.37
CA GLY A 207 -14.77 8.59 12.35
C GLY A 207 -14.75 7.05 12.20
N LEU A 208 -14.10 6.51 11.15
CA LEU A 208 -14.03 5.05 10.97
C LEU A 208 -12.87 4.39 11.72
N VAL A 209 -11.81 5.14 12.03
CA VAL A 209 -10.59 4.62 12.66
C VAL A 209 -10.30 5.37 13.95
N ARG A 210 -10.00 4.63 15.00
CA ARG A 210 -9.72 5.21 16.32
C ARG A 210 -8.22 5.37 16.57
N ARG A 211 -7.40 4.44 16.07
CA ARG A 211 -5.95 4.44 16.28
C ARG A 211 -5.21 4.09 15.02
N TYR A 212 -3.96 4.53 14.94
CA TYR A 212 -3.08 4.23 13.82
C TYR A 212 -1.76 3.65 14.28
N ILE A 213 -1.22 2.70 13.49
CA ILE A 213 0.12 2.14 13.66
C ILE A 213 0.84 2.27 12.32
N LEU A 214 1.88 3.11 12.27
CA LEU A 214 2.62 3.41 11.05
C LEU A 214 4.06 2.90 11.18
N LEU A 215 4.37 1.80 10.48
CA LEU A 215 5.65 1.11 10.57
C LEU A 215 6.50 1.45 9.33
N GLY A 216 7.42 2.40 9.46
CA GLY A 216 8.37 2.75 8.40
C GLY A 216 7.76 3.50 7.20
N GLY A 217 6.69 4.26 7.40
CA GLY A 217 6.09 5.11 6.37
C GLY A 217 5.12 6.14 6.95
N SER A 218 4.91 7.23 6.23
CA SER A 218 4.01 8.31 6.64
C SER A 218 3.39 9.00 5.42
N PRO A 219 2.33 9.80 5.57
CA PRO A 219 1.75 10.55 4.45
C PRO A 219 2.70 11.60 3.88
N PHE A 220 3.82 11.87 4.55
CA PHE A 220 4.87 12.79 4.10
C PHE A 220 6.03 12.10 3.40
N TRP A 221 5.92 10.82 3.16
CA TRP A 221 6.93 10.12 2.38
C TRP A 221 7.09 10.80 1.02
N SER A 222 8.32 11.22 0.71
CA SER A 222 8.67 11.81 -0.57
C SER A 222 8.52 10.75 -1.67
N LEU A 223 7.32 10.65 -2.23
CA LEU A 223 7.05 9.78 -3.38
C LEU A 223 7.50 10.48 -4.67
N PRO A 224 7.93 9.72 -5.67
CA PRO A 224 8.10 10.26 -7.00
C PRO A 224 6.84 10.99 -7.46
N ASP A 225 7.03 12.16 -8.05
CA ASP A 225 5.92 13.01 -8.43
C ASP A 225 5.05 12.32 -9.51
N ASN A 226 3.80 12.03 -9.14
CA ASN A 226 2.77 11.46 -10.02
C ASN A 226 1.61 12.46 -10.20
N ARG A 227 1.93 13.75 -10.32
CA ARG A 227 0.97 14.85 -10.40
C ARG A 227 1.00 15.56 -11.74
N GLY A 228 -0.12 16.17 -12.08
CA GLY A 228 -0.24 17.05 -13.25
C GLY A 228 0.20 16.41 -14.54
N THR A 229 1.06 17.08 -15.30
CA THR A 229 1.54 16.61 -16.60
C THR A 229 2.35 15.33 -16.53
N ARG A 230 3.11 15.10 -15.44
CA ARG A 230 3.91 13.87 -15.28
C ARG A 230 3.06 12.61 -15.18
N SER A 231 1.92 12.67 -14.53
CA SER A 231 1.02 11.51 -14.47
C SER A 231 0.47 11.16 -15.84
N VAL A 232 0.10 12.16 -16.64
CA VAL A 232 -0.35 12.00 -18.03
C VAL A 232 0.79 11.47 -18.92
N ASP A 233 2.02 11.97 -18.75
CA ASP A 233 3.19 11.49 -19.48
C ASP A 233 3.48 10.01 -19.18
N ASN A 234 3.30 9.58 -17.92
CA ASN A 234 3.40 8.17 -17.55
C ASN A 234 2.32 7.31 -18.23
N VAL A 235 1.07 7.81 -18.36
CA VAL A 235 0.02 7.12 -19.12
C VAL A 235 0.41 7.01 -20.59
N LYS A 236 0.88 8.09 -21.21
CA LYS A 236 1.31 8.10 -22.63
C LYS A 236 2.49 7.16 -22.86
N LEU A 237 3.47 7.14 -21.94
CA LEU A 237 4.61 6.24 -22.02
C LEU A 237 4.17 4.78 -21.96
N LEU A 238 3.27 4.44 -21.03
CA LEU A 238 2.70 3.10 -20.92
C LEU A 238 1.89 2.75 -22.17
N ALA A 239 1.07 3.66 -22.68
CA ALA A 239 0.28 3.48 -23.89
C ALA A 239 1.17 3.22 -25.12
N SER A 240 2.25 3.99 -25.27
CA SER A 240 3.21 3.79 -26.37
C SER A 240 3.89 2.43 -26.30
N ARG A 241 4.24 1.97 -25.08
CA ARG A 241 4.84 0.65 -24.89
C ARG A 241 3.95 -0.49 -25.39
N PHE A 242 2.63 -0.34 -25.23
CA PHE A 242 1.62 -1.32 -25.66
C PHE A 242 0.95 -0.98 -26.99
N LYS A 243 1.46 -0.01 -27.74
CA LYS A 243 0.85 0.44 -28.99
C LYS A 243 -0.62 0.88 -28.83
N CYS A 244 -0.92 1.52 -27.72
CA CYS A 244 -2.21 2.11 -27.39
C CYS A 244 -2.22 3.65 -27.59
N ASP A 245 -1.23 4.20 -28.29
CA ASP A 245 -1.01 5.62 -28.53
C ASP A 245 -1.58 6.11 -29.87
N HIS A 246 -2.63 5.47 -30.40
CA HIS A 246 -3.23 5.77 -31.69
C HIS A 246 -4.01 7.10 -31.75
N GLY A 247 -4.09 7.86 -30.66
CA GLY A 247 -4.78 9.13 -30.55
C GLY A 247 -4.10 10.10 -29.58
N GLU A 248 -4.50 11.37 -29.63
CA GLU A 248 -4.02 12.39 -28.69
C GLU A 248 -4.75 12.33 -27.33
N ASP A 249 -5.88 11.62 -27.26
CA ASP A 249 -6.75 11.57 -26.08
C ASP A 249 -6.29 10.49 -25.09
N VAL A 250 -6.03 10.93 -23.85
CA VAL A 250 -5.66 10.07 -22.72
C VAL A 250 -6.77 9.05 -22.38
N PHE A 251 -8.03 9.43 -22.55
CA PHE A 251 -9.16 8.54 -22.29
C PHE A 251 -9.14 7.33 -23.23
N ASP A 252 -8.89 7.54 -24.52
CA ASP A 252 -8.83 6.47 -25.54
C ASP A 252 -7.62 5.58 -25.32
N ALA A 253 -6.47 6.16 -24.97
CA ALA A 253 -5.28 5.41 -24.60
C ALA A 253 -5.54 4.47 -23.40
N VAL A 254 -6.17 4.97 -22.33
CA VAL A 254 -6.55 4.16 -21.17
C VAL A 254 -7.61 3.11 -21.55
N GLN A 255 -8.55 3.43 -22.42
CA GLN A 255 -9.54 2.46 -22.89
C GLN A 255 -8.89 1.32 -23.66
N CYS A 256 -7.87 1.59 -24.48
CA CYS A 256 -7.06 0.57 -25.15
C CYS A 256 -6.31 -0.29 -24.10
N LEU A 257 -5.57 0.36 -23.19
CA LEU A 257 -4.85 -0.31 -22.11
C LEU A 257 -5.78 -1.22 -21.27
N SER A 258 -7.03 -0.85 -21.03
CA SER A 258 -7.96 -1.64 -20.24
C SER A 258 -8.39 -2.95 -20.92
N LYS A 259 -8.18 -3.13 -22.21
CA LYS A 259 -8.54 -4.31 -22.99
C LYS A 259 -7.42 -5.32 -23.15
N LEU A 260 -6.19 -4.96 -22.78
CA LEU A 260 -5.03 -5.84 -22.89
C LEU A 260 -5.14 -7.02 -21.93
N ASP A 261 -4.52 -8.13 -22.31
CA ASP A 261 -4.41 -9.28 -21.38
C ASP A 261 -3.54 -8.93 -20.18
N LEU A 262 -3.84 -9.51 -19.03
CA LEU A 262 -3.06 -9.31 -17.80
C LEU A 262 -1.59 -9.69 -18.01
N TYR A 263 -1.35 -10.80 -18.72
CA TYR A 263 0.01 -11.31 -18.95
C TYR A 263 0.88 -10.35 -19.77
N GLU A 264 0.29 -9.55 -20.65
CA GLU A 264 1.05 -8.50 -21.36
C GLU A 264 1.65 -7.48 -20.41
N TYR A 265 0.97 -7.16 -19.30
CA TYR A 265 1.49 -6.26 -18.27
C TYR A 265 2.55 -6.92 -17.39
N VAL A 266 2.35 -8.20 -17.04
CA VAL A 266 3.24 -8.93 -16.11
C VAL A 266 4.55 -9.33 -16.80
N ASP A 267 4.53 -9.56 -18.11
CA ASP A 267 5.73 -9.86 -18.93
C ASP A 267 6.61 -8.63 -19.21
N LEU A 268 6.16 -7.42 -18.84
CA LEU A 268 7.06 -6.27 -18.88
C LEU A 268 8.19 -6.49 -17.86
N GLU A 269 9.40 -6.71 -18.39
CA GLU A 269 10.62 -6.95 -17.61
C GLU A 269 10.90 -5.89 -16.55
N ASP A 270 10.28 -4.73 -16.67
CA ASP A 270 10.49 -3.62 -15.75
C ASP A 270 9.27 -2.70 -15.65
N LEU A 271 8.18 -3.19 -15.02
CA LEU A 271 7.09 -2.32 -14.59
C LEU A 271 7.57 -1.23 -13.61
N SER A 272 8.76 -1.38 -13.02
CA SER A 272 9.33 -0.37 -12.13
C SER A 272 9.70 0.92 -12.85
N GLN A 273 9.93 0.88 -14.16
CA GLN A 273 10.10 2.09 -14.99
C GLN A 273 8.82 2.92 -15.04
N PHE A 274 7.67 2.26 -14.87
CA PHE A 274 6.35 2.86 -14.81
C PHE A 274 5.82 2.90 -13.37
N ALA A 275 6.73 2.98 -12.38
CA ALA A 275 6.35 3.05 -10.99
C ALA A 275 5.35 4.18 -10.78
N MET A 276 4.12 3.81 -10.50
CA MET A 276 3.02 4.73 -10.27
C MET A 276 2.70 4.76 -8.79
N TYR A 277 2.59 5.95 -8.26
CA TYR A 277 2.46 6.23 -6.84
C TYR A 277 1.16 7.00 -6.57
N PRO A 278 0.65 6.98 -5.33
CA PRO A 278 -0.43 7.86 -4.95
C PRO A 278 -0.13 9.32 -5.27
N SER A 279 -1.16 10.05 -5.64
CA SER A 279 -1.12 11.49 -5.90
C SER A 279 -2.14 12.23 -5.03
N ASP A 280 -1.94 13.52 -4.83
CA ASP A 280 -2.95 14.41 -4.23
C ASP A 280 -3.93 14.96 -5.28
N GLN A 281 -4.92 15.75 -4.82
CA GLN A 281 -5.91 16.44 -5.65
C GLN A 281 -7.01 15.53 -6.24
N ASP A 282 -7.37 14.47 -5.51
CA ASP A 282 -8.61 13.72 -5.77
C ASP A 282 -9.57 13.82 -4.56
N ASP A 283 -10.70 13.11 -4.60
CA ASP A 283 -11.69 13.12 -3.51
C ASP A 283 -11.22 12.40 -2.23
N ALA A 284 -10.23 11.50 -2.32
CA ALA A 284 -9.59 10.88 -1.15
C ALA A 284 -8.55 11.81 -0.52
N LEU A 285 -7.84 12.59 -1.33
CA LEU A 285 -6.78 13.51 -0.92
C LEU A 285 -6.96 14.86 -1.64
N PRO A 286 -7.98 15.67 -1.28
CA PRO A 286 -8.35 16.89 -2.01
C PRO A 286 -7.39 18.06 -1.81
N PHE A 287 -6.27 17.88 -1.14
CA PHE A 287 -5.28 18.91 -0.81
C PHE A 287 -3.86 18.42 -1.10
N ALA A 288 -3.00 19.36 -1.43
CA ALA A 288 -1.58 19.07 -1.62
C ALA A 288 -0.93 18.64 -0.29
N ILE A 289 -0.29 17.47 -0.29
CA ILE A 289 0.56 17.00 0.79
C ILE A 289 1.99 17.52 0.50
N PRO A 290 2.64 18.25 1.37
CA PRO A 290 2.42 18.54 2.79
C PRO A 290 1.77 19.90 3.10
N ALA A 291 1.45 20.73 2.12
CA ALA A 291 1.03 22.13 2.36
C ALA A 291 -0.32 22.27 3.13
N GLY A 292 -1.19 21.28 3.04
CA GLY A 292 -2.55 21.33 3.61
C GLY A 292 -2.70 20.89 5.06
N LEU A 293 -1.62 20.50 5.74
CA LEU A 293 -1.67 19.88 7.06
C LEU A 293 -2.25 20.74 8.19
N GLY A 294 -2.11 22.04 8.06
CA GLY A 294 -2.64 22.98 9.04
C GLY A 294 -4.17 22.90 9.19
N SER A 295 -4.88 22.48 8.17
CA SER A 295 -6.35 22.48 8.10
C SER A 295 -6.99 21.09 8.10
N VAL A 296 -6.20 20.01 8.06
CA VAL A 296 -6.76 18.65 7.95
C VAL A 296 -7.17 18.12 9.33
N PRO A 297 -8.42 17.69 9.51
CA PRO A 297 -8.85 17.07 10.75
C PRO A 297 -8.29 15.63 10.81
N TYR A 298 -7.32 15.39 11.67
CA TYR A 298 -6.87 14.04 11.96
C TYR A 298 -7.90 13.32 12.84
N GLY A 299 -8.41 12.18 12.36
CA GLY A 299 -9.40 11.38 13.08
C GLY A 299 -8.85 10.51 14.22
N ALA A 300 -7.51 10.49 14.43
CA ALA A 300 -6.87 9.59 15.37
C ALA A 300 -6.89 10.09 16.83
N GLU A 301 -7.17 9.17 17.76
CA GLU A 301 -6.94 9.41 19.22
C GLU A 301 -5.48 9.14 19.59
N ASP A 302 -4.97 7.97 19.15
CA ASP A 302 -3.61 7.50 19.45
C ASP A 302 -2.90 7.09 18.16
N VAL A 303 -1.62 7.43 18.08
CA VAL A 303 -0.77 7.03 16.95
C VAL A 303 0.54 6.44 17.46
N LEU A 304 0.81 5.18 17.11
CA LEU A 304 2.12 4.56 17.24
C LEU A 304 2.82 4.63 15.89
N LEU A 305 4.01 5.20 15.86
CA LEU A 305 4.79 5.29 14.64
C LEU A 305 6.28 5.11 14.92
N GLY A 306 7.03 4.72 13.93
CA GLY A 306 8.47 4.52 14.06
C GLY A 306 9.06 3.77 12.88
N ASN A 307 10.35 3.49 12.98
CA ASN A 307 11.16 2.90 11.92
C ASN A 307 12.27 2.02 12.45
N GLU A 308 12.86 1.25 11.56
CA GLU A 308 14.13 0.55 11.80
C GLU A 308 15.31 1.53 11.75
N LEU A 309 16.35 1.31 12.55
CA LEU A 309 17.53 2.18 12.59
C LEU A 309 18.21 2.29 11.22
N PHE A 310 18.30 1.18 10.49
CA PHE A 310 18.96 1.07 9.18
C PHE A 310 17.99 1.04 8.00
N VAL A 311 16.86 1.73 8.12
CA VAL A 311 15.81 1.72 7.08
C VAL A 311 16.32 2.18 5.71
N GLY A 312 17.30 3.07 5.65
CA GLY A 312 17.89 3.53 4.40
C GLY A 312 18.66 2.44 3.65
N GLU A 313 19.28 1.51 4.35
CA GLU A 313 19.98 0.37 3.72
C GLU A 313 18.99 -0.50 2.94
N SER A 314 17.84 -0.80 3.51
CA SER A 314 16.79 -1.56 2.84
C SER A 314 16.26 -0.86 1.58
N LEU A 315 16.18 0.48 1.61
CA LEU A 315 15.72 1.28 0.47
C LEU A 315 16.73 1.33 -0.68
N VAL A 316 18.02 1.33 -0.39
CA VAL A 316 19.08 1.41 -1.41
C VAL A 316 19.64 0.05 -1.83
N ALA A 317 19.43 -1.00 -1.04
CA ALA A 317 19.96 -2.35 -1.30
C ALA A 317 19.67 -2.86 -2.73
N PRO A 318 18.47 -2.67 -3.31
CA PRO A 318 18.18 -3.09 -4.67
C PRO A 318 19.09 -2.42 -5.72
N PHE A 319 19.55 -1.21 -5.45
CA PHE A 319 20.43 -0.47 -6.35
C PHE A 319 21.92 -0.77 -6.12
N LEU A 320 22.28 -1.34 -4.97
CA LEU A 320 23.67 -1.65 -4.60
C LEU A 320 24.11 -3.04 -5.07
N THR A 321 23.18 -3.96 -5.25
CA THR A 321 23.45 -5.33 -5.73
C THR A 321 23.62 -5.42 -7.25
N MET A 322 23.25 -4.39 -8.01
CA MET A 322 23.66 -4.29 -9.41
C MET A 322 25.19 -4.14 -9.48
N PRO A 323 25.88 -4.57 -10.57
CA PRO A 323 27.35 -4.45 -10.71
C PRO A 323 27.79 -2.98 -10.83
N LEU A 324 27.20 -2.14 -10.02
CA LEU A 324 27.42 -0.71 -9.88
C LEU A 324 28.57 -0.38 -8.94
N SER A 325 29.21 -1.39 -8.30
CA SER A 325 30.34 -1.15 -7.38
C SER A 325 31.51 -0.41 -8.05
N GLY A 326 31.69 -0.56 -9.37
CA GLY A 326 32.65 0.23 -10.14
C GLY A 326 32.10 1.60 -10.60
N VAL A 327 30.78 1.74 -10.73
CA VAL A 327 30.12 2.96 -11.20
C VAL A 327 29.83 3.91 -10.04
N LEU A 328 29.52 3.40 -8.86
CA LEU A 328 29.26 4.19 -7.64
C LEU A 328 30.44 5.11 -7.27
N ASN A 329 31.67 4.65 -7.42
CA ASN A 329 32.84 5.48 -7.08
C ASN A 329 33.09 6.65 -8.06
N ARG A 330 32.68 6.55 -9.34
CA ARG A 330 32.82 7.63 -10.33
C ARG A 330 31.54 8.43 -10.58
N SER A 331 30.38 7.86 -10.29
CA SER A 331 29.08 8.44 -10.64
C SER A 331 28.14 8.67 -9.46
N LEU A 332 28.60 8.52 -8.21
CA LEU A 332 27.75 8.70 -7.03
C LEU A 332 27.07 10.10 -7.05
N ARG A 333 27.79 11.12 -7.52
CA ARG A 333 27.25 12.48 -7.68
C ARG A 333 26.09 12.51 -8.69
N SER A 334 26.26 11.92 -9.86
CA SER A 334 25.22 11.91 -10.91
C SER A 334 24.06 10.97 -10.54
N PHE A 335 24.37 9.80 -10.00
CA PHE A 335 23.36 8.84 -9.54
C PHE A 335 22.59 9.39 -8.35
N GLY A 336 23.27 9.88 -7.30
CA GLY A 336 22.63 10.42 -6.11
C GLY A 336 21.74 11.62 -6.41
N SER A 337 22.20 12.54 -7.26
CA SER A 337 21.38 13.69 -7.69
C SER A 337 20.19 13.26 -8.53
N LYS A 338 20.31 12.26 -9.42
CA LYS A 338 19.20 11.71 -10.19
C LYS A 338 18.23 10.97 -9.30
N PHE A 339 18.74 10.16 -8.36
CA PHE A 339 17.93 9.45 -7.40
C PHE A 339 17.12 10.41 -6.54
N LEU A 340 17.75 11.41 -5.94
CA LEU A 340 17.09 12.40 -5.10
C LEU A 340 16.05 13.23 -5.86
N ARG A 341 16.32 13.59 -7.13
CA ARG A 341 15.32 14.25 -7.98
C ARG A 341 14.08 13.38 -8.22
N LYS A 342 14.23 12.05 -8.30
CA LYS A 342 13.10 11.13 -8.40
C LYS A 342 12.15 11.28 -7.21
N PHE A 343 12.68 11.65 -6.04
CA PHE A 343 11.92 11.91 -4.81
C PHE A 343 11.61 13.41 -4.58
N GLY A 344 11.72 14.24 -5.62
CA GLY A 344 11.33 15.67 -5.55
C GLY A 344 12.37 16.59 -4.95
N PHE A 345 13.63 16.16 -4.82
CA PHE A 345 14.73 17.03 -4.32
C PHE A 345 15.50 17.64 -5.48
N ASP A 346 15.32 18.93 -5.69
CA ASP A 346 15.97 19.67 -6.79
C ASP A 346 17.48 19.83 -6.56
N ASP A 347 17.93 19.97 -5.31
CA ASP A 347 19.34 20.13 -4.96
C ASP A 347 19.94 18.90 -4.25
N GLY A 348 19.98 17.79 -4.98
CA GLY A 348 20.62 16.57 -4.48
C GLY A 348 22.11 16.72 -4.17
N ALA A 349 22.80 17.71 -4.76
CA ALA A 349 24.22 17.93 -4.51
C ALA A 349 24.47 18.54 -3.12
N GLU A 350 23.65 19.49 -2.69
CA GLU A 350 23.74 20.07 -1.35
C GLU A 350 23.38 19.04 -0.27
N ALA A 351 22.35 18.22 -0.50
CA ALA A 351 22.01 17.12 0.40
C ALA A 351 23.20 16.15 0.58
N MET A 352 23.82 15.71 -0.53
CA MET A 352 24.97 14.82 -0.47
C MET A 352 26.20 15.45 0.25
N LYS A 353 26.36 16.78 0.18
CA LYS A 353 27.39 17.51 0.90
C LYS A 353 27.10 17.54 2.39
N ARG A 354 25.85 17.79 2.82
CA ARG A 354 25.47 17.80 4.24
C ARG A 354 25.72 16.49 4.95
N TYR A 355 25.56 15.37 4.25
CA TYR A 355 25.84 14.01 4.77
C TYR A 355 27.29 13.61 4.58
N ASP A 356 28.16 14.51 4.13
CA ASP A 356 29.59 14.29 3.91
C ASP A 356 29.90 13.02 3.08
N ILE A 357 29.00 12.70 2.14
CA ILE A 357 29.06 11.45 1.39
C ILE A 357 30.36 11.31 0.61
N TYR A 358 30.97 12.44 0.22
CA TYR A 358 32.18 12.43 -0.59
C TYR A 358 33.46 12.09 0.20
N SER A 359 33.47 12.38 1.50
CA SER A 359 34.59 12.14 2.42
C SER A 359 34.36 10.96 3.36
N ALA A 360 33.14 10.42 3.42
CA ALA A 360 32.81 9.29 4.26
C ALA A 360 33.68 8.07 3.96
N THR A 361 34.14 7.39 5.00
CA THR A 361 34.91 6.13 4.89
C THR A 361 34.08 5.05 4.20
N ASN A 362 32.77 5.00 4.50
CA ASN A 362 31.80 4.14 3.80
C ASN A 362 30.70 4.99 3.16
N ARG A 363 30.92 5.33 1.90
CA ARG A 363 30.00 6.20 1.13
C ARG A 363 28.61 5.59 0.93
N THR A 364 28.54 4.28 0.86
CA THR A 364 27.28 3.55 0.68
C THR A 364 26.39 3.69 1.91
N VAL A 365 26.96 3.51 3.10
CA VAL A 365 26.23 3.68 4.37
C VAL A 365 25.78 5.15 4.52
N ALA A 366 26.68 6.11 4.29
CA ALA A 366 26.32 7.54 4.38
C ALA A 366 25.21 7.92 3.39
N PHE A 367 25.22 7.35 2.19
CA PHE A 367 24.14 7.54 1.21
C PHE A 367 22.84 6.88 1.65
N ALA A 368 22.90 5.66 2.19
CA ALA A 368 21.75 4.95 2.73
C ALA A 368 21.13 5.72 3.90
N ASP A 369 21.93 6.22 4.82
CA ASP A 369 21.47 7.05 5.93
C ASP A 369 20.75 8.31 5.45
N MET A 370 21.34 9.01 4.47
CA MET A 370 20.70 10.17 3.86
C MET A 370 19.34 9.81 3.25
N VAL A 371 19.25 8.73 2.50
CA VAL A 371 17.98 8.27 1.90
C VAL A 371 16.98 7.89 2.97
N GLY A 372 17.41 7.18 4.01
CA GLY A 372 16.56 6.80 5.14
C GLY A 372 15.99 8.01 5.89
N ASP A 373 16.80 9.06 6.07
CA ASP A 373 16.34 10.31 6.68
C ASP A 373 15.29 11.00 5.83
N PHE A 374 15.58 11.19 4.55
CA PHE A 374 14.68 11.94 3.66
C PHE A 374 13.37 11.20 3.38
N VAL A 375 13.43 9.89 3.21
CA VAL A 375 12.25 9.12 2.79
C VAL A 375 11.40 8.68 3.98
N VAL A 376 12.01 8.32 5.11
CA VAL A 376 11.28 7.70 6.22
C VAL A 376 11.40 8.48 7.53
N ARG A 377 12.63 8.68 8.06
CA ARG A 377 12.82 9.18 9.43
C ARG A 377 12.32 10.60 9.62
N CYS A 378 12.75 11.55 8.80
CA CYS A 378 12.30 12.96 8.89
C CYS A 378 10.79 13.11 8.63
N PRO A 379 10.19 12.47 7.60
CA PRO A 379 8.75 12.47 7.41
C PRO A 379 7.95 11.92 8.59
N LEU A 380 8.40 10.83 9.21
CA LEU A 380 7.77 10.26 10.41
C LEU A 380 7.89 11.18 11.62
N GLN A 381 9.08 11.74 11.85
CA GLN A 381 9.31 12.69 12.95
C GLN A 381 8.43 13.93 12.78
N PHE A 382 8.36 14.48 11.57
CA PHE A 382 7.51 15.62 11.27
C PHE A 382 6.03 15.32 11.56
N LEU A 383 5.55 14.14 11.17
CA LEU A 383 4.18 13.70 11.49
C LEU A 383 3.97 13.59 13.00
N ALA A 384 4.94 13.01 13.73
CA ALA A 384 4.87 12.86 15.18
C ALA A 384 4.73 14.21 15.88
N ASP A 385 5.58 15.15 15.50
CA ASP A 385 5.60 16.51 16.08
C ASP A 385 4.30 17.26 15.76
N GLU A 386 3.78 17.12 14.55
CA GLU A 386 2.53 17.76 14.14
C GLU A 386 1.32 17.19 14.89
N LEU A 387 1.22 15.89 15.05
CA LEU A 387 0.17 15.24 15.80
C LEU A 387 0.23 15.59 17.29
N ALA A 388 1.44 15.60 17.88
CA ALA A 388 1.64 15.97 19.27
C ALA A 388 1.24 17.44 19.52
N ARG A 389 1.61 18.38 18.63
CA ARG A 389 1.17 19.79 18.70
C ARG A 389 -0.36 19.95 18.66
N ARG A 390 -1.06 19.02 18.02
CA ARG A 390 -2.54 18.97 17.97
C ARG A 390 -3.17 18.23 19.16
N GLY A 391 -2.36 17.90 20.20
CA GLY A 391 -2.84 17.25 21.41
C GLY A 391 -3.17 15.76 21.24
N ARG A 392 -2.66 15.10 20.21
CA ARG A 392 -2.83 13.67 20.03
C ARG A 392 -1.78 12.91 20.86
N ARG A 393 -2.12 11.72 21.33
CA ARG A 393 -1.16 10.85 22.01
C ARG A 393 -0.33 10.14 20.95
N VAL A 394 0.97 10.43 20.95
CA VAL A 394 1.91 9.92 19.97
C VAL A 394 2.96 9.08 20.68
N PHE A 395 3.18 7.88 20.17
CA PHE A 395 4.22 6.96 20.61
C PHE A 395 5.19 6.74 19.45
N TYR A 396 6.46 7.08 19.68
CA TYR A 396 7.51 6.92 18.64
C TYR A 396 8.51 5.86 19.07
N TYR A 397 8.85 4.93 18.20
CA TYR A 397 9.87 3.92 18.43
C TYR A 397 10.94 3.92 17.33
N VAL A 398 12.15 3.49 17.67
CA VAL A 398 13.21 3.15 16.74
C VAL A 398 13.63 1.71 17.05
N LEU A 399 13.43 0.82 16.08
CA LEU A 399 13.83 -0.58 16.24
C LEU A 399 15.32 -0.70 15.90
N LYS A 400 16.12 -1.08 16.89
CA LYS A 400 17.50 -1.51 16.70
C LYS A 400 17.47 -2.99 16.33
N SER A 401 17.46 -3.32 15.05
CA SER A 401 17.88 -4.65 14.60
C SER A 401 19.38 -4.61 14.37
N GLU A 402 20.11 -5.58 14.89
CA GLU A 402 21.47 -5.83 14.40
C GLU A 402 21.34 -6.35 12.96
N PRO A 403 22.19 -5.87 12.03
CA PRO A 403 22.13 -6.27 10.63
C PRO A 403 22.43 -7.75 10.43
#